data_6f4a09d88540c627ffb53f864733a40c
#
_entry.id   6f4a09d88540c627ffb53f864733a40c
#
_cell.length_a   1.000
_cell.length_b   1.000
_cell.length_c   1.000
_cell.angle_alpha   90.00
_cell.angle_beta   90.00
_cell.angle_gamma   90.00
#
_symmetry.space_group_name_H-M   'P 1'
#
loop_
_entity.id
_entity.type
_entity.pdbx_description
1 polymer ?
#
loop_
_entity_poly.entity_id
_entity_poly.type
_entity_poly.pdbx_seq_one_letter_code
_entity_poly.pdbx_strand_id
1 'polypeptide(L)'
;MNVKQFYKRGLQNAKKGNYFEAIDEFDRILQLNPADAKAYNNRGLVYYYMKDYQKAIADLSQALDLNPNLFEAYLNRGNAWRHLGEHEKAIDDLNCALENNPDSHAIYNNRGLVLANLGHYEEAIQDYDRAISINSQNYKTYYNRGRAYYLLGNKEAATDNFNETLRRNPKYIKAYINRGLSYHQLGDNTQAIADYNTALGIDPKNVYAYYNRGCVRYKLKQMKLAIEDFDKAVEIDPSYVKAYLNRGLALYKLGDVMTANKDFYHVMCINAEAYSYYQAQRCTPDINSYFKEAPQMESNNAVEYYNTTLNNTMSTSFSSAALNSVWNQEDLDKRDSIICEGEFMND
;
A
#
# COMPACT_ATOMS: atom_id res chain seq x y z
N MET A 1 -40.82 -12.93 -16.83
CA MET A 1 -40.03 -11.70 -16.64
C MET A 1 -39.01 -11.60 -17.76
N ASN A 2 -38.74 -10.44 -18.34
CA ASN A 2 -37.89 -10.31 -19.53
C ASN A 2 -36.39 -10.26 -19.09
N VAL A 3 -35.50 -10.94 -19.82
CA VAL A 3 -34.03 -10.94 -19.61
C VAL A 3 -33.46 -9.53 -19.42
N LYS A 4 -33.97 -8.52 -20.17
CA LYS A 4 -33.59 -7.11 -20.01
C LYS A 4 -33.85 -6.56 -18.59
N GLN A 5 -34.89 -7.05 -17.90
CA GLN A 5 -35.19 -6.62 -16.53
C GLN A 5 -34.22 -7.23 -15.53
N PHE A 6 -33.79 -8.49 -15.72
CA PHE A 6 -32.76 -9.11 -14.89
C PHE A 6 -31.44 -8.38 -15.04
N TYR A 7 -30.98 -8.06 -16.26
CA TYR A 7 -29.79 -7.25 -16.51
C TYR A 7 -29.86 -5.89 -15.78
N LYS A 8 -30.99 -5.17 -15.96
CA LYS A 8 -31.15 -3.84 -15.32
C LYS A 8 -31.02 -3.92 -13.80
N ARG A 9 -31.66 -4.93 -13.18
CA ARG A 9 -31.60 -5.11 -11.72
C ARG A 9 -30.24 -5.59 -11.25
N GLY A 10 -29.63 -6.55 -11.95
CA GLY A 10 -28.29 -7.04 -11.65
C GLY A 10 -27.26 -5.92 -11.64
N LEU A 11 -27.21 -5.11 -12.71
CA LEU A 11 -26.31 -3.94 -12.79
C LEU A 11 -26.62 -2.87 -11.74
N GLN A 12 -27.91 -2.64 -11.44
CA GLN A 12 -28.31 -1.68 -10.42
C GLN A 12 -27.91 -2.15 -9.01
N ASN A 13 -28.07 -3.43 -8.70
CA ASN A 13 -27.67 -4.03 -7.44
C ASN A 13 -26.13 -4.01 -7.28
N ALA A 14 -25.41 -4.40 -8.32
CA ALA A 14 -23.94 -4.31 -8.34
C ALA A 14 -23.44 -2.89 -8.04
N LYS A 15 -24.06 -1.87 -8.68
CA LYS A 15 -23.73 -0.47 -8.46
C LYS A 15 -24.00 0.01 -7.03
N LYS A 16 -24.99 -0.57 -6.35
CA LYS A 16 -25.34 -0.26 -4.96
C LYS A 16 -24.50 -1.05 -3.94
N GLY A 17 -23.69 -1.99 -4.37
CA GLY A 17 -22.94 -2.90 -3.50
C GLY A 17 -23.76 -4.11 -3.00
N ASN A 18 -24.98 -4.32 -3.50
CA ASN A 18 -25.82 -5.47 -3.21
C ASN A 18 -25.36 -6.64 -4.10
N TYR A 19 -24.20 -7.21 -3.79
CA TYR A 19 -23.54 -8.15 -4.67
C TYR A 19 -24.26 -9.50 -4.78
N PHE A 20 -24.82 -10.02 -3.69
CA PHE A 20 -25.57 -11.28 -3.71
C PHE A 20 -26.82 -11.19 -4.58
N GLU A 21 -27.58 -10.13 -4.45
CA GLU A 21 -28.77 -9.89 -5.29
C GLU A 21 -28.40 -9.65 -6.75
N ALA A 22 -27.21 -9.08 -7.01
CA ALA A 22 -26.72 -8.93 -8.37
C ALA A 22 -26.40 -10.29 -9.00
N ILE A 23 -25.74 -11.18 -8.24
CA ILE A 23 -25.41 -12.56 -8.66
C ILE A 23 -26.70 -13.32 -8.98
N ASP A 24 -27.72 -13.29 -8.08
CA ASP A 24 -29.00 -13.96 -8.29
C ASP A 24 -29.68 -13.53 -9.60
N GLU A 25 -29.60 -12.26 -9.95
CA GLU A 25 -30.17 -11.76 -11.20
C GLU A 25 -29.40 -12.27 -12.43
N PHE A 26 -28.06 -12.34 -12.38
CA PHE A 26 -27.25 -12.91 -13.45
C PHE A 26 -27.41 -14.43 -13.53
N ASP A 27 -27.56 -15.14 -12.42
CA ASP A 27 -27.85 -16.58 -12.39
C ASP A 27 -29.18 -16.92 -13.10
N ARG A 28 -30.22 -16.11 -12.90
CA ARG A 28 -31.50 -16.24 -13.62
C ARG A 28 -31.34 -16.05 -15.12
N ILE A 29 -30.46 -15.13 -15.56
CA ILE A 29 -30.15 -14.98 -16.98
C ILE A 29 -29.47 -16.23 -17.51
N LEU A 30 -28.48 -16.74 -16.78
CA LEU A 30 -27.73 -17.92 -17.18
C LEU A 30 -28.56 -19.23 -17.15
N GLN A 31 -29.56 -19.31 -16.27
CA GLN A 31 -30.55 -20.39 -16.29
C GLN A 31 -31.43 -20.35 -17.54
N LEU A 32 -31.76 -19.17 -18.05
CA LEU A 32 -32.55 -19.00 -19.27
C LEU A 32 -31.72 -19.11 -20.54
N ASN A 33 -30.46 -18.64 -20.50
CA ASN A 33 -29.50 -18.70 -21.60
C ASN A 33 -28.09 -18.99 -21.05
N PRO A 34 -27.70 -20.27 -20.97
CA PRO A 34 -26.37 -20.68 -20.51
C PRO A 34 -25.21 -20.21 -21.40
N ALA A 35 -25.47 -19.70 -22.61
CA ALA A 35 -24.47 -19.20 -23.54
C ALA A 35 -24.38 -17.65 -23.55
N ASP A 36 -24.87 -16.98 -22.50
CA ASP A 36 -24.82 -15.54 -22.41
C ASP A 36 -23.47 -15.04 -21.86
N ALA A 37 -22.51 -14.79 -22.76
CA ALA A 37 -21.18 -14.29 -22.41
C ALA A 37 -21.20 -12.99 -21.58
N LYS A 38 -22.18 -12.09 -21.84
CA LYS A 38 -22.30 -10.84 -21.08
C LYS A 38 -22.77 -11.07 -19.64
N ALA A 39 -23.64 -12.05 -19.42
CA ALA A 39 -24.07 -12.40 -18.07
C ALA A 39 -22.90 -12.97 -17.24
N TYR A 40 -22.09 -13.86 -17.83
CA TYR A 40 -20.87 -14.34 -17.19
C TYR A 40 -19.89 -13.20 -16.88
N ASN A 41 -19.61 -12.31 -17.85
CA ASN A 41 -18.73 -11.16 -17.62
C ASN A 41 -19.23 -10.27 -16.48
N ASN A 42 -20.53 -9.97 -16.43
CA ASN A 42 -21.07 -9.11 -15.38
C ASN A 42 -21.08 -9.80 -14.01
N ARG A 43 -21.36 -11.10 -13.93
CA ARG A 43 -21.27 -11.86 -12.68
C ARG A 43 -19.81 -12.00 -12.22
N GLY A 44 -18.89 -12.24 -13.13
CA GLY A 44 -17.45 -12.24 -12.87
C GLY A 44 -16.96 -10.90 -12.33
N LEU A 45 -17.45 -9.78 -12.88
CA LEU A 45 -17.14 -8.43 -12.35
C LEU A 45 -17.72 -8.22 -10.94
N VAL A 46 -18.89 -8.79 -10.61
CA VAL A 46 -19.43 -8.75 -9.24
C VAL A 46 -18.55 -9.55 -8.30
N TYR A 47 -18.12 -10.75 -8.67
CA TYR A 47 -17.16 -11.54 -7.87
C TYR A 47 -15.84 -10.79 -7.67
N TYR A 48 -15.35 -10.07 -8.68
CA TYR A 48 -14.17 -9.22 -8.55
C TYR A 48 -14.35 -8.13 -7.46
N TYR A 49 -15.49 -7.43 -7.43
CA TYR A 49 -15.79 -6.46 -6.38
C TYR A 49 -15.95 -7.08 -4.99
N MET A 50 -16.37 -8.34 -4.90
CA MET A 50 -16.38 -9.12 -3.67
C MET A 50 -14.99 -9.63 -3.27
N LYS A 51 -13.95 -9.37 -4.08
CA LYS A 51 -12.59 -9.89 -3.93
C LYS A 51 -12.47 -11.42 -4.05
N ASP A 52 -13.49 -12.09 -4.57
CA ASP A 52 -13.44 -13.53 -4.94
C ASP A 52 -12.87 -13.64 -6.36
N TYR A 53 -11.55 -13.40 -6.46
CA TYR A 53 -10.87 -13.34 -7.75
C TYR A 53 -10.87 -14.67 -8.50
N GLN A 54 -10.89 -15.82 -7.79
CA GLN A 54 -10.99 -17.12 -8.42
C GLN A 54 -12.32 -17.32 -9.15
N LYS A 55 -13.45 -17.01 -8.50
CA LYS A 55 -14.76 -17.07 -9.15
C LYS A 55 -14.90 -16.04 -10.27
N ALA A 56 -14.32 -14.84 -10.07
CA ALA A 56 -14.28 -13.84 -11.12
C ALA A 56 -13.59 -14.39 -12.38
N ILE A 57 -12.40 -14.98 -12.23
CA ILE A 57 -11.63 -15.56 -13.34
C ILE A 57 -12.38 -16.71 -14.02
N ALA A 58 -13.03 -17.58 -13.26
CA ALA A 58 -13.82 -18.69 -13.82
C ALA A 58 -14.95 -18.18 -14.73
N ASP A 59 -15.75 -17.23 -14.25
CA ASP A 59 -16.84 -16.63 -15.02
C ASP A 59 -16.33 -15.84 -16.23
N LEU A 60 -15.26 -15.07 -16.07
CA LEU A 60 -14.69 -14.29 -17.16
C LEU A 60 -14.05 -15.18 -18.22
N SER A 61 -13.47 -16.33 -17.84
CA SER A 61 -12.97 -17.32 -18.80
C SER A 61 -14.13 -17.95 -19.58
N GLN A 62 -15.23 -18.32 -18.90
CA GLN A 62 -16.43 -18.81 -19.57
C GLN A 62 -17.03 -17.75 -20.53
N ALA A 63 -16.97 -16.46 -20.16
CA ALA A 63 -17.40 -15.38 -21.04
C ALA A 63 -16.55 -15.32 -22.31
N LEU A 64 -15.23 -15.51 -22.20
CA LEU A 64 -14.28 -15.48 -23.32
C LEU A 64 -14.35 -16.74 -24.19
N ASP A 65 -14.63 -17.91 -23.61
CA ASP A 65 -14.89 -19.13 -24.35
C ASP A 65 -16.14 -19.01 -25.24
N LEU A 66 -17.16 -18.27 -24.77
CA LEU A 66 -18.40 -18.02 -25.50
C LEU A 66 -18.26 -16.85 -26.50
N ASN A 67 -17.46 -15.84 -26.16
CA ASN A 67 -17.19 -14.67 -27.02
C ASN A 67 -15.73 -14.21 -26.87
N PRO A 68 -14.80 -14.71 -27.71
CA PRO A 68 -13.39 -14.32 -27.67
C PRO A 68 -13.10 -12.83 -27.98
N ASN A 69 -14.08 -12.09 -28.52
CA ASN A 69 -13.90 -10.66 -28.83
C ASN A 69 -14.44 -9.73 -27.73
N LEU A 70 -14.81 -10.26 -26.55
CA LEU A 70 -15.35 -9.47 -25.46
C LEU A 70 -14.20 -8.83 -24.67
N PHE A 71 -13.74 -7.66 -25.12
CA PHE A 71 -12.58 -6.97 -24.52
C PHE A 71 -12.78 -6.64 -23.03
N GLU A 72 -14.03 -6.37 -22.60
CA GLU A 72 -14.36 -6.13 -21.20
C GLU A 72 -14.04 -7.34 -20.31
N ALA A 73 -14.24 -8.55 -20.83
CA ALA A 73 -13.93 -9.76 -20.08
C ALA A 73 -12.41 -9.96 -19.94
N TYR A 74 -11.62 -9.70 -20.97
CA TYR A 74 -10.17 -9.67 -20.87
C TYR A 74 -9.69 -8.62 -19.87
N LEU A 75 -10.19 -7.38 -19.97
CA LEU A 75 -9.85 -6.29 -19.03
C LEU A 75 -10.16 -6.69 -17.57
N ASN A 76 -11.34 -7.25 -17.34
CA ASN A 76 -11.77 -7.65 -16.00
C ASN A 76 -10.95 -8.85 -15.47
N ARG A 77 -10.65 -9.84 -16.33
CA ARG A 77 -9.84 -11.00 -15.97
C ARG A 77 -8.38 -10.62 -15.72
N GLY A 78 -7.81 -9.75 -16.54
CA GLY A 78 -6.48 -9.19 -16.33
C GLY A 78 -6.37 -8.45 -14.99
N ASN A 79 -7.40 -7.69 -14.59
CA ASN A 79 -7.46 -7.07 -13.27
C ASN A 79 -7.54 -8.10 -12.14
N ALA A 80 -8.30 -9.17 -12.30
CA ALA A 80 -8.39 -10.24 -11.32
C ALA A 80 -7.05 -10.99 -11.16
N TRP A 81 -6.37 -11.31 -12.27
CA TRP A 81 -5.03 -11.89 -12.28
C TRP A 81 -4.02 -10.99 -11.56
N ARG A 82 -4.04 -9.68 -11.82
CA ARG A 82 -3.18 -8.71 -11.13
C ARG A 82 -3.33 -8.79 -9.61
N HIS A 83 -4.56 -8.89 -9.10
CA HIS A 83 -4.81 -8.99 -7.66
C HIS A 83 -4.37 -10.32 -7.04
N LEU A 84 -4.27 -11.37 -7.83
CA LEU A 84 -3.69 -12.66 -7.42
C LEU A 84 -2.16 -12.70 -7.55
N GLY A 85 -1.52 -11.63 -8.07
CA GLY A 85 -0.08 -11.59 -8.32
C GLY A 85 0.36 -12.30 -9.60
N GLU A 86 -0.59 -12.80 -10.41
CA GLU A 86 -0.33 -13.48 -11.69
C GLU A 86 -0.12 -12.43 -12.81
N HIS A 87 1.00 -11.71 -12.70
CA HIS A 87 1.23 -10.51 -13.52
C HIS A 87 1.39 -10.81 -15.01
N GLU A 88 2.02 -11.92 -15.39
CA GLU A 88 2.17 -12.33 -16.79
C GLU A 88 0.81 -12.57 -17.45
N LYS A 89 -0.07 -13.36 -16.79
CA LYS A 89 -1.43 -13.60 -17.27
C LYS A 89 -2.25 -12.31 -17.37
N ALA A 90 -2.03 -11.39 -16.44
CA ALA A 90 -2.67 -10.08 -16.49
C ALA A 90 -2.25 -9.27 -17.72
N ILE A 91 -0.95 -9.26 -18.08
CA ILE A 91 -0.42 -8.59 -19.27
C ILE A 91 -0.99 -9.21 -20.53
N ASP A 92 -1.03 -10.55 -20.65
CA ASP A 92 -1.57 -11.25 -21.81
C ASP A 92 -3.04 -10.88 -22.05
N ASP A 93 -3.86 -10.92 -21.01
CA ASP A 93 -5.25 -10.51 -21.10
C ASP A 93 -5.42 -9.05 -21.50
N LEU A 94 -4.62 -8.14 -20.91
CA LEU A 94 -4.68 -6.72 -21.24
C LEU A 94 -4.18 -6.42 -22.65
N ASN A 95 -3.23 -7.20 -23.19
CA ASN A 95 -2.83 -7.14 -24.60
C ASN A 95 -3.98 -7.56 -25.51
N CYS A 96 -4.63 -8.70 -25.23
CA CYS A 96 -5.82 -9.14 -25.98
C CYS A 96 -6.95 -8.09 -25.91
N ALA A 97 -7.13 -7.44 -24.76
CA ALA A 97 -8.12 -6.37 -24.63
C ALA A 97 -7.76 -5.15 -25.51
N LEU A 98 -6.48 -4.80 -25.64
CA LEU A 98 -6.00 -3.69 -26.49
C LEU A 98 -6.13 -4.00 -27.99
N GLU A 99 -5.92 -5.25 -28.41
CA GLU A 99 -6.15 -5.68 -29.80
C GLU A 99 -7.61 -5.43 -30.23
N ASN A 100 -8.55 -5.66 -29.31
CA ASN A 100 -9.97 -5.46 -29.56
C ASN A 100 -10.45 -4.02 -29.30
N ASN A 101 -9.75 -3.24 -28.47
CA ASN A 101 -10.10 -1.86 -28.16
C ASN A 101 -8.84 -0.99 -27.90
N PRO A 102 -8.13 -0.57 -28.98
CA PRO A 102 -6.86 0.16 -28.88
C PRO A 102 -6.98 1.59 -28.33
N ASP A 103 -8.18 2.15 -28.25
CA ASP A 103 -8.41 3.51 -27.76
C ASP A 103 -9.03 3.53 -26.34
N SER A 104 -8.79 2.49 -25.55
CA SER A 104 -9.26 2.43 -24.17
C SER A 104 -8.20 2.91 -23.17
N HIS A 105 -8.39 4.11 -22.62
CA HIS A 105 -7.52 4.61 -21.56
C HIS A 105 -7.47 3.70 -20.34
N ALA A 106 -8.55 2.98 -20.06
CA ALA A 106 -8.65 2.09 -18.89
C ALA A 106 -7.72 0.88 -19.03
N ILE A 107 -7.62 0.30 -20.23
CA ILE A 107 -6.76 -0.87 -20.48
C ILE A 107 -5.28 -0.45 -20.35
N TYR A 108 -4.85 0.65 -20.97
CA TYR A 108 -3.50 1.17 -20.81
C TYR A 108 -3.17 1.46 -19.35
N ASN A 109 -4.06 2.16 -18.63
CA ASN A 109 -3.83 2.43 -17.21
C ASN A 109 -3.65 1.14 -16.38
N ASN A 110 -4.45 0.11 -16.67
CA ASN A 110 -4.38 -1.15 -15.93
C ASN A 110 -3.14 -1.98 -16.32
N ARG A 111 -2.72 -1.97 -17.59
CA ARG A 111 -1.46 -2.60 -17.99
C ARG A 111 -0.26 -1.88 -17.38
N GLY A 112 -0.26 -0.55 -17.36
CA GLY A 112 0.74 0.25 -16.66
C GLY A 112 0.82 -0.08 -15.16
N LEU A 113 -0.32 -0.34 -14.48
CA LEU A 113 -0.31 -0.79 -13.08
C LEU A 113 0.37 -2.16 -12.92
N VAL A 114 0.12 -3.11 -13.83
CA VAL A 114 0.78 -4.43 -13.80
C VAL A 114 2.29 -4.28 -14.04
N LEU A 115 2.68 -3.50 -15.04
CA LEU A 115 4.09 -3.23 -15.36
C LEU A 115 4.81 -2.56 -14.18
N ALA A 116 4.16 -1.58 -13.53
CA ALA A 116 4.73 -0.93 -12.36
C ALA A 116 4.90 -1.90 -11.17
N ASN A 117 3.99 -2.86 -10.97
CA ASN A 117 4.12 -3.91 -9.95
C ASN A 117 5.29 -4.87 -10.23
N LEU A 118 5.64 -5.06 -11.50
CA LEU A 118 6.82 -5.83 -11.93
C LEU A 118 8.14 -5.02 -11.86
N GLY A 119 8.06 -3.72 -11.55
CA GLY A 119 9.21 -2.82 -11.55
C GLY A 119 9.59 -2.26 -12.93
N HIS A 120 8.78 -2.52 -13.96
CA HIS A 120 8.97 -2.00 -15.33
C HIS A 120 8.41 -0.59 -15.42
N TYR A 121 9.03 0.35 -14.71
CA TYR A 121 8.46 1.71 -14.52
C TYR A 121 8.44 2.52 -15.81
N GLU A 122 9.44 2.40 -16.68
CA GLU A 122 9.50 3.11 -17.96
C GLU A 122 8.38 2.68 -18.90
N GLU A 123 8.12 1.37 -19.00
CA GLU A 123 7.03 0.82 -19.81
C GLU A 123 5.66 1.22 -19.23
N ALA A 124 5.54 1.20 -17.90
CA ALA A 124 4.34 1.67 -17.21
C ALA A 124 4.05 3.14 -17.52
N ILE A 125 5.09 3.98 -17.52
CA ILE A 125 4.98 5.42 -17.86
C ILE A 125 4.47 5.61 -19.29
N GLN A 126 4.98 4.84 -20.27
CA GLN A 126 4.50 4.88 -21.65
C GLN A 126 3.00 4.53 -21.76
N ASP A 127 2.57 3.51 -21.02
CA ASP A 127 1.16 3.15 -20.97
C ASP A 127 0.29 4.23 -20.33
N TYR A 128 0.76 4.85 -19.23
CA TYR A 128 0.06 5.98 -18.62
C TYR A 128 0.03 7.21 -19.55
N ASP A 129 1.09 7.47 -20.32
CA ASP A 129 1.12 8.53 -21.31
C ASP A 129 0.05 8.32 -22.38
N ARG A 130 -0.06 7.07 -22.88
CA ARG A 130 -1.10 6.72 -23.84
C ARG A 130 -2.50 6.86 -23.22
N ALA A 131 -2.70 6.38 -21.99
CA ALA A 131 -3.97 6.54 -21.28
C ALA A 131 -4.36 8.02 -21.10
N ILE A 132 -3.40 8.87 -20.74
CA ILE A 132 -3.62 10.33 -20.59
C ILE A 132 -3.92 10.99 -21.92
N SER A 133 -3.27 10.60 -23.01
CA SER A 133 -3.54 11.15 -24.35
C SER A 133 -4.99 10.86 -24.80
N ILE A 134 -5.55 9.71 -24.39
CA ILE A 134 -6.93 9.33 -24.67
C ILE A 134 -7.92 10.02 -23.72
N ASN A 135 -7.61 10.06 -22.41
CA ASN A 135 -8.46 10.70 -21.40
C ASN A 135 -7.63 11.52 -20.41
N SER A 136 -7.45 12.80 -20.72
CA SER A 136 -6.69 13.74 -19.91
C SER A 136 -7.39 14.16 -18.61
N GLN A 137 -8.63 13.74 -18.35
CA GLN A 137 -9.36 14.10 -17.13
C GLN A 137 -9.24 13.05 -16.01
N ASN A 138 -8.70 11.87 -16.32
CA ASN A 138 -8.57 10.80 -15.32
C ASN A 138 -7.40 11.08 -14.35
N TYR A 139 -7.71 11.65 -13.18
CA TYR A 139 -6.71 11.98 -12.15
C TYR A 139 -5.93 10.76 -11.63
N LYS A 140 -6.54 9.56 -11.64
CA LYS A 140 -5.87 8.33 -11.18
C LYS A 140 -4.69 7.95 -12.07
N THR A 141 -4.79 8.17 -13.37
CA THR A 141 -3.67 7.87 -14.29
C THR A 141 -2.48 8.78 -14.03
N TYR A 142 -2.70 10.07 -13.76
CA TYR A 142 -1.62 10.97 -13.34
C TYR A 142 -0.99 10.53 -12.02
N TYR A 143 -1.83 10.14 -11.05
CA TYR A 143 -1.34 9.62 -9.78
C TYR A 143 -0.46 8.38 -9.97
N ASN A 144 -0.90 7.42 -10.77
CA ASN A 144 -0.15 6.19 -11.05
C ASN A 144 1.17 6.48 -11.77
N ARG A 145 1.16 7.40 -12.75
CA ARG A 145 2.37 7.86 -13.44
C ARG A 145 3.33 8.57 -12.48
N GLY A 146 2.81 9.40 -11.60
CA GLY A 146 3.60 10.05 -10.54
C GLY A 146 4.29 9.04 -9.62
N ARG A 147 3.58 7.98 -9.23
CA ARG A 147 4.16 6.86 -8.47
C ARG A 147 5.27 6.16 -9.24
N ALA A 148 5.07 5.87 -10.52
CA ALA A 148 6.09 5.24 -11.35
C ALA A 148 7.34 6.12 -11.47
N TYR A 149 7.18 7.44 -11.69
CA TYR A 149 8.31 8.38 -11.68
C TYR A 149 9.03 8.43 -10.32
N TYR A 150 8.27 8.41 -9.21
CA TYR A 150 8.86 8.39 -7.88
C TYR A 150 9.73 7.15 -7.67
N LEU A 151 9.23 5.97 -8.03
CA LEU A 151 9.94 4.69 -7.90
C LEU A 151 11.13 4.58 -8.86
N LEU A 152 11.05 5.21 -10.03
CA LEU A 152 12.15 5.36 -10.97
C LEU A 152 13.25 6.34 -10.48
N GLY A 153 12.99 7.08 -9.41
CA GLY A 153 13.93 8.05 -8.85
C GLY A 153 13.71 9.50 -9.31
N ASN A 154 12.84 9.76 -10.29
CA ASN A 154 12.55 11.12 -10.77
C ASN A 154 11.48 11.80 -9.90
N LYS A 155 11.93 12.44 -8.80
CA LYS A 155 11.05 13.05 -7.80
C LYS A 155 10.37 14.33 -8.30
N GLU A 156 11.02 15.06 -9.18
CA GLU A 156 10.47 16.26 -9.83
C GLU A 156 9.27 15.89 -10.71
N ALA A 157 9.45 14.94 -11.64
CA ALA A 157 8.35 14.48 -12.48
C ALA A 157 7.22 13.84 -11.65
N ALA A 158 7.55 13.16 -10.55
CA ALA A 158 6.54 12.64 -9.63
C ALA A 158 5.70 13.77 -9.04
N THR A 159 6.34 14.83 -8.55
CA THR A 159 5.69 16.02 -7.99
C THR A 159 4.74 16.67 -8.99
N ASP A 160 5.17 16.85 -10.24
CA ASP A 160 4.34 17.42 -11.31
C ASP A 160 3.09 16.56 -11.58
N ASN A 161 3.24 15.26 -11.59
CA ASN A 161 2.12 14.35 -11.76
C ASN A 161 1.13 14.36 -10.58
N PHE A 162 1.62 14.49 -9.35
CA PHE A 162 0.76 14.67 -8.19
C PHE A 162 0.08 16.05 -8.20
N ASN A 163 0.73 17.11 -8.71
CA ASN A 163 0.10 18.41 -8.96
C ASN A 163 -1.08 18.29 -9.92
N GLU A 164 -0.89 17.58 -11.05
CA GLU A 164 -1.94 17.33 -12.02
C GLU A 164 -3.08 16.47 -11.47
N THR A 165 -2.75 15.52 -10.58
CA THR A 165 -3.74 14.73 -9.84
C THR A 165 -4.61 15.63 -8.97
N LEU A 166 -3.98 16.50 -8.16
CA LEU A 166 -4.66 17.37 -7.21
C LEU A 166 -5.42 18.52 -7.90
N ARG A 167 -4.96 18.97 -9.06
CA ARG A 167 -5.70 19.93 -9.89
C ARG A 167 -7.05 19.37 -10.33
N ARG A 168 -7.12 18.07 -10.64
CA ARG A 168 -8.35 17.36 -11.06
C ARG A 168 -9.19 16.87 -9.89
N ASN A 169 -8.54 16.43 -8.82
CA ASN A 169 -9.21 15.96 -7.60
C ASN A 169 -8.52 16.53 -6.35
N PRO A 170 -8.92 17.72 -5.88
CA PRO A 170 -8.31 18.40 -4.73
C PRO A 170 -8.51 17.66 -3.39
N LYS A 171 -9.35 16.62 -3.34
CA LYS A 171 -9.58 15.83 -2.13
C LYS A 171 -8.86 14.48 -2.13
N TYR A 172 -7.98 14.23 -3.10
CA TYR A 172 -7.29 12.95 -3.22
C TYR A 172 -6.09 12.88 -2.26
N ILE A 173 -6.35 12.41 -1.04
CA ILE A 173 -5.40 12.38 0.10
C ILE A 173 -4.08 11.71 -0.27
N LYS A 174 -4.11 10.58 -0.97
CA LYS A 174 -2.92 9.83 -1.39
C LYS A 174 -1.94 10.68 -2.20
N ALA A 175 -2.44 11.60 -3.03
CA ALA A 175 -1.58 12.48 -3.81
C ALA A 175 -0.87 13.52 -2.94
N TYR A 176 -1.53 14.08 -1.92
CA TYR A 176 -0.86 14.96 -0.95
C TYR A 176 0.26 14.23 -0.20
N ILE A 177 -0.03 13.02 0.29
CA ILE A 177 0.97 12.23 1.03
C ILE A 177 2.18 11.92 0.16
N ASN A 178 1.96 11.45 -1.07
CA ASN A 178 3.05 11.06 -1.96
C ASN A 178 3.80 12.28 -2.54
N ARG A 179 3.11 13.41 -2.76
CA ARG A 179 3.77 14.67 -3.12
C ARG A 179 4.61 15.21 -1.97
N GLY A 180 4.08 15.17 -0.76
CA GLY A 180 4.82 15.53 0.46
C GLY A 180 6.08 14.68 0.62
N LEU A 181 5.98 13.38 0.34
CA LEU A 181 7.14 12.49 0.34
C LEU A 181 8.15 12.87 -0.76
N SER A 182 7.69 13.20 -1.96
CA SER A 182 8.56 13.69 -3.05
C SER A 182 9.27 14.99 -2.65
N TYR A 183 8.56 15.97 -2.07
CA TYR A 183 9.15 17.21 -1.58
C TYR A 183 10.18 16.95 -0.49
N HIS A 184 9.91 16.03 0.44
CA HIS A 184 10.87 15.67 1.48
C HIS A 184 12.16 15.10 0.89
N GLN A 185 12.07 14.22 -0.11
CA GLN A 185 13.24 13.67 -0.80
C GLN A 185 14.00 14.72 -1.61
N LEU A 186 13.31 15.74 -2.12
CA LEU A 186 13.92 16.91 -2.78
C LEU A 186 14.50 17.94 -1.79
N GLY A 187 14.31 17.73 -0.48
CA GLY A 187 14.78 18.64 0.57
C GLY A 187 13.81 19.79 0.91
N ASP A 188 12.68 19.93 0.20
CA ASP A 188 11.66 20.93 0.50
C ASP A 188 10.73 20.45 1.64
N ASN A 189 11.27 20.47 2.84
CA ASN A 189 10.55 20.02 4.03
C ASN A 189 9.36 20.92 4.37
N THR A 190 9.36 22.16 3.92
CA THR A 190 8.25 23.11 4.17
C THR A 190 7.00 22.69 3.38
N GLN A 191 7.16 22.42 2.09
CA GLN A 191 6.06 21.93 1.25
C GLN A 191 5.61 20.52 1.68
N ALA A 192 6.53 19.65 2.09
CA ALA A 192 6.19 18.33 2.62
C ALA A 192 5.25 18.44 3.83
N ILE A 193 5.59 19.26 4.82
CA ILE A 193 4.74 19.49 6.01
C ILE A 193 3.40 20.12 5.63
N ALA A 194 3.37 21.06 4.69
CA ALA A 194 2.13 21.67 4.21
C ALA A 194 1.18 20.64 3.57
N ASP A 195 1.72 19.75 2.76
CA ASP A 195 0.95 18.67 2.15
C ASP A 195 0.39 17.68 3.18
N TYR A 196 1.19 17.27 4.17
CA TYR A 196 0.69 16.39 5.24
C TYR A 196 -0.36 17.10 6.11
N ASN A 197 -0.21 18.40 6.38
CA ASN A 197 -1.22 19.17 7.07
C ASN A 197 -2.54 19.22 6.28
N THR A 198 -2.46 19.37 4.95
CA THR A 198 -3.64 19.35 4.08
C THR A 198 -4.29 17.96 4.09
N ALA A 199 -3.50 16.89 3.99
CA ALA A 199 -4.00 15.51 4.10
C ALA A 199 -4.73 15.27 5.43
N LEU A 200 -4.17 15.74 6.56
CA LEU A 200 -4.78 15.65 7.88
C LEU A 200 -6.01 16.54 8.05
N GLY A 201 -6.09 17.66 7.33
CA GLY A 201 -7.29 18.48 7.26
C GLY A 201 -8.46 17.78 6.56
N ILE A 202 -8.17 16.89 5.60
CA ILE A 202 -9.17 16.09 4.89
C ILE A 202 -9.53 14.82 5.68
N ASP A 203 -8.53 14.13 6.20
CA ASP A 203 -8.67 12.91 7.02
C ASP A 203 -7.82 13.01 8.30
N PRO A 204 -8.42 13.44 9.43
CA PRO A 204 -7.72 13.58 10.69
C PRO A 204 -7.25 12.26 11.32
N LYS A 205 -7.60 11.11 10.75
CA LYS A 205 -7.18 9.79 11.22
C LYS A 205 -6.18 9.11 10.27
N ASN A 206 -5.55 9.87 9.39
CA ASN A 206 -4.59 9.32 8.44
C ASN A 206 -3.24 9.04 9.10
N VAL A 207 -2.97 7.77 9.36
CA VAL A 207 -1.73 7.28 10.00
C VAL A 207 -0.49 7.68 9.19
N TYR A 208 -0.52 7.52 7.88
CA TYR A 208 0.61 7.82 7.00
C TYR A 208 0.98 9.31 7.01
N ALA A 209 -0.02 10.19 7.07
CA ALA A 209 0.23 11.63 7.10
C ALA A 209 0.89 12.06 8.42
N TYR A 210 0.45 11.52 9.57
CA TYR A 210 1.13 11.75 10.85
C TYR A 210 2.55 11.19 10.83
N TYR A 211 2.70 9.92 10.46
CA TYR A 211 4.00 9.28 10.43
C TYR A 211 5.00 10.04 9.55
N ASN A 212 4.63 10.34 8.31
CA ASN A 212 5.52 11.03 7.37
C ASN A 212 5.85 12.45 7.83
N ARG A 213 4.88 13.20 8.41
CA ARG A 213 5.15 14.52 9.01
C ARG A 213 6.09 14.41 10.20
N GLY A 214 5.91 13.41 11.04
CA GLY A 214 6.82 13.09 12.15
C GLY A 214 8.24 12.82 11.67
N CYS A 215 8.41 12.04 10.59
CA CYS A 215 9.71 11.80 9.97
C CYS A 215 10.40 13.09 9.50
N VAL A 216 9.67 13.98 8.82
CA VAL A 216 10.21 15.29 8.40
C VAL A 216 10.62 16.14 9.60
N ARG A 217 9.78 16.21 10.63
CA ARG A 217 10.07 16.95 11.87
C ARG A 217 11.28 16.39 12.62
N TYR A 218 11.42 15.06 12.65
CA TYR A 218 12.58 14.40 13.22
C TYR A 218 13.88 14.81 12.48
N LYS A 219 13.86 14.76 11.13
CA LYS A 219 15.01 15.21 10.31
C LYS A 219 15.35 16.69 10.54
N LEU A 220 14.34 17.51 10.76
CA LEU A 220 14.50 18.93 11.12
C LEU A 220 14.92 19.15 12.61
N LYS A 221 15.19 18.09 13.36
CA LYS A 221 15.51 18.13 14.80
C LYS A 221 14.41 18.72 15.70
N GLN A 222 13.17 18.75 15.21
CA GLN A 222 11.98 19.16 15.94
C GLN A 222 11.42 17.99 16.76
N MET A 223 12.23 17.41 17.65
CA MET A 223 11.98 16.12 18.29
C MET A 223 10.63 16.05 19.01
N LYS A 224 10.24 17.11 19.76
CA LYS A 224 8.96 17.14 20.50
C LYS A 224 7.77 17.02 19.53
N LEU A 225 7.77 17.80 18.45
CA LEU A 225 6.72 17.75 17.45
C LEU A 225 6.69 16.42 16.67
N ALA A 226 7.86 15.81 16.45
CA ALA A 226 7.95 14.48 15.85
C ALA A 226 7.29 13.42 16.74
N ILE A 227 7.57 13.47 18.06
CA ILE A 227 6.96 12.56 19.05
C ILE A 227 5.44 12.72 19.06
N GLU A 228 4.92 13.96 19.08
CA GLU A 228 3.47 14.22 19.01
C GLU A 228 2.82 13.61 17.77
N ASP A 229 3.48 13.66 16.62
CA ASP A 229 3.00 13.06 15.39
C ASP A 229 3.05 11.52 15.45
N PHE A 230 4.13 10.94 15.97
CA PHE A 230 4.23 9.50 16.15
C PHE A 230 3.24 8.98 17.22
N ASP A 231 2.96 9.75 18.27
CA ASP A 231 1.92 9.46 19.25
C ASP A 231 0.55 9.33 18.58
N LYS A 232 0.23 10.27 17.69
CA LYS A 232 -1.01 10.18 16.92
C LYS A 232 -1.04 8.97 15.98
N ALA A 233 0.07 8.66 15.34
CA ALA A 233 0.15 7.49 14.48
C ALA A 233 -0.09 6.18 15.24
N VAL A 234 0.53 5.98 16.41
CA VAL A 234 0.34 4.77 17.24
C VAL A 234 -1.00 4.73 17.96
N GLU A 235 -1.60 5.90 18.28
CA GLU A 235 -2.96 5.99 18.82
C GLU A 235 -4.00 5.49 17.80
N ILE A 236 -3.82 5.85 16.50
CA ILE A 236 -4.73 5.49 15.42
C ILE A 236 -4.52 4.04 14.99
N ASP A 237 -3.26 3.62 14.83
CA ASP A 237 -2.89 2.24 14.49
C ASP A 237 -1.85 1.70 15.48
N PRO A 238 -2.28 0.99 16.53
CA PRO A 238 -1.39 0.37 17.52
C PRO A 238 -0.49 -0.73 16.95
N SER A 239 -0.72 -1.19 15.71
CA SER A 239 0.12 -2.18 15.03
C SER A 239 1.20 -1.55 14.14
N TYR A 240 1.25 -0.20 14.03
CA TYR A 240 2.15 0.50 13.14
C TYR A 240 3.59 0.58 13.69
N VAL A 241 4.32 -0.51 13.54
CA VAL A 241 5.68 -0.76 14.11
C VAL A 241 6.66 0.39 13.83
N LYS A 242 6.64 0.95 12.63
CA LYS A 242 7.56 2.05 12.23
C LYS A 242 7.36 3.32 13.07
N ALA A 243 6.14 3.62 13.50
CA ALA A 243 5.88 4.78 14.33
C ALA A 243 6.43 4.60 15.74
N TYR A 244 6.29 3.43 16.34
CA TYR A 244 6.93 3.13 17.64
C TYR A 244 8.45 3.22 17.54
N LEU A 245 9.04 2.65 16.49
CA LEU A 245 10.48 2.68 16.28
C LEU A 245 10.99 4.14 16.22
N ASN A 246 10.38 4.97 15.39
CA ASN A 246 10.82 6.35 15.20
C ASN A 246 10.49 7.25 16.42
N ARG A 247 9.39 6.97 17.14
CA ARG A 247 9.09 7.61 18.42
C ARG A 247 10.14 7.28 19.47
N GLY A 248 10.48 6.01 19.62
CA GLY A 248 11.54 5.57 20.52
C GLY A 248 12.88 6.23 20.21
N LEU A 249 13.24 6.35 18.93
CA LEU A 249 14.44 7.08 18.52
C LEU A 249 14.41 8.57 18.90
N ALA A 250 13.28 9.22 18.69
CA ALA A 250 13.13 10.63 19.04
C ALA A 250 13.19 10.85 20.56
N LEU A 251 12.54 9.99 21.35
CA LEU A 251 12.58 9.98 22.80
C LEU A 251 14.00 9.75 23.32
N TYR A 252 14.71 8.77 22.77
CA TYR A 252 16.09 8.47 23.14
C TYR A 252 17.01 9.68 22.89
N LYS A 253 16.88 10.34 21.73
CA LYS A 253 17.64 11.57 21.43
C LYS A 253 17.32 12.75 22.37
N LEU A 254 16.13 12.76 22.98
CA LEU A 254 15.77 13.74 24.02
C LEU A 254 16.20 13.33 25.42
N GLY A 255 16.75 12.13 25.61
CA GLY A 255 17.19 11.62 26.91
C GLY A 255 16.10 10.88 27.70
N ASP A 256 14.87 10.73 27.17
CA ASP A 256 13.84 9.89 27.78
C ASP A 256 14.03 8.41 27.38
N VAL A 257 15.10 7.85 27.95
CA VAL A 257 15.52 6.47 27.68
C VAL A 257 14.49 5.47 28.17
N MET A 258 13.78 5.77 29.26
CA MET A 258 12.80 4.85 29.83
C MET A 258 11.60 4.64 28.93
N THR A 259 11.05 5.72 28.37
CA THR A 259 9.91 5.63 27.44
C THR A 259 10.35 5.10 26.08
N ALA A 260 11.55 5.48 25.62
CA ALA A 260 12.13 4.92 24.40
C ALA A 260 12.24 3.38 24.45
N ASN A 261 12.73 2.84 25.56
CA ASN A 261 12.86 1.39 25.76
C ASN A 261 11.51 0.65 25.74
N LYS A 262 10.42 1.27 26.21
CA LYS A 262 9.08 0.69 26.09
C LYS A 262 8.66 0.55 24.64
N ASP A 263 8.93 1.56 23.81
CA ASP A 263 8.64 1.53 22.38
C ASP A 263 9.45 0.45 21.67
N PHE A 264 10.75 0.36 21.95
CA PHE A 264 11.61 -0.67 21.36
C PHE A 264 11.21 -2.08 21.77
N TYR A 265 10.81 -2.25 23.04
CA TYR A 265 10.29 -3.52 23.50
C TYR A 265 8.98 -3.90 22.79
N HIS A 266 8.09 -2.93 22.58
CA HIS A 266 6.86 -3.14 21.82
C HIS A 266 7.15 -3.59 20.37
N VAL A 267 8.11 -2.92 19.70
CA VAL A 267 8.58 -3.32 18.36
C VAL A 267 9.12 -4.75 18.36
N MET A 268 9.94 -5.13 19.36
CA MET A 268 10.48 -6.48 19.49
C MET A 268 9.37 -7.53 19.62
N CYS A 269 8.32 -7.23 20.38
CA CYS A 269 7.21 -8.17 20.57
C CYS A 269 6.37 -8.37 19.30
N ILE A 270 6.24 -7.32 18.46
CA ILE A 270 5.45 -7.39 17.23
C ILE A 270 6.28 -7.90 16.04
N ASN A 271 7.53 -7.46 15.95
CA ASN A 271 8.39 -7.75 14.79
C ASN A 271 9.86 -7.84 15.21
N ALA A 272 10.30 -9.07 15.49
CA ALA A 272 11.67 -9.35 15.91
C ALA A 272 12.74 -8.95 14.85
N GLU A 273 12.40 -8.99 13.54
CA GLU A 273 13.32 -8.58 12.47
C GLU A 273 13.54 -7.07 12.49
N ALA A 274 12.47 -6.27 12.64
CA ALA A 274 12.58 -4.81 12.75
C ALA A 274 13.40 -4.42 13.99
N TYR A 275 13.27 -5.16 15.08
CA TYR A 275 14.06 -4.94 16.28
C TYR A 275 15.54 -5.33 16.10
N SER A 276 15.84 -6.44 15.44
CA SER A 276 17.21 -6.86 15.12
C SER A 276 17.93 -5.85 14.22
N TYR A 277 17.22 -5.33 13.22
CA TYR A 277 17.69 -4.24 12.38
C TYR A 277 18.05 -3.00 13.20
N TYR A 278 17.23 -2.67 14.19
CA TYR A 278 17.45 -1.54 15.07
C TYR A 278 18.67 -1.73 16.00
N GLN A 279 18.84 -2.90 16.60
CA GLN A 279 20.01 -3.22 17.44
C GLN A 279 21.31 -3.15 16.66
N ALA A 280 21.33 -3.57 15.39
CA ALA A 280 22.50 -3.51 14.53
C ALA A 280 23.01 -2.08 14.31
N GLN A 281 22.16 -1.06 14.51
CA GLN A 281 22.52 0.36 14.40
C GLN A 281 23.19 0.95 15.66
N ARG A 282 23.46 0.16 16.69
CA ARG A 282 24.11 0.55 17.96
C ARG A 282 23.50 1.75 18.67
N CYS A 283 22.23 2.05 18.43
CA CYS A 283 21.55 3.18 19.06
C CYS A 283 20.74 2.79 20.32
N THR A 284 20.71 1.52 20.70
CA THR A 284 20.02 1.03 21.89
C THR A 284 20.98 0.79 23.03
N PRO A 285 20.67 1.24 24.26
CA PRO A 285 21.20 0.61 25.46
C PRO A 285 20.83 -0.87 25.44
N ASP A 286 21.68 -1.71 25.97
CA ASP A 286 21.38 -3.13 26.18
C ASP A 286 20.10 -3.25 27.04
N ILE A 287 18.97 -3.59 26.40
CA ILE A 287 17.69 -3.78 27.09
C ILE A 287 17.82 -4.84 28.19
N ASN A 288 18.68 -5.84 28.02
CA ASN A 288 18.92 -6.85 29.03
C ASN A 288 19.57 -6.25 30.30
N SER A 289 20.35 -5.16 30.20
CA SER A 289 20.88 -4.46 31.36
C SER A 289 19.78 -3.72 32.16
N TYR A 290 18.79 -3.15 31.43
CA TYR A 290 17.66 -2.45 32.04
C TYR A 290 16.76 -3.38 32.86
N PHE A 291 16.50 -4.60 32.37
CA PHE A 291 15.69 -5.58 33.13
C PHE A 291 16.42 -6.16 34.33
N LYS A 292 17.74 -6.05 34.40
CA LYS A 292 18.51 -6.42 35.62
C LYS A 292 18.43 -5.36 36.72
N GLU A 293 18.16 -4.12 36.38
CA GLU A 293 18.12 -2.99 37.33
C GLU A 293 16.69 -2.49 37.63
N ALA A 294 15.66 -3.00 36.96
CA ALA A 294 14.27 -2.65 37.29
C ALA A 294 13.88 -3.20 38.67
N PRO A 295 13.30 -2.38 39.57
CA PRO A 295 12.79 -2.89 40.82
C PRO A 295 11.73 -3.96 40.52
N GLN A 296 11.78 -5.07 41.27
CA GLN A 296 10.84 -6.20 41.17
C GLN A 296 9.39 -5.69 41.23
N MET A 297 8.76 -5.47 40.09
CA MET A 297 7.33 -5.36 40.01
C MET A 297 6.77 -6.78 40.09
N GLU A 298 6.05 -7.05 41.17
CA GLU A 298 5.35 -8.30 41.41
C GLU A 298 4.39 -8.61 40.23
N SER A 299 4.81 -9.51 39.36
CA SER A 299 3.93 -10.42 38.65
C SER A 299 4.74 -11.56 38.03
N ASN A 300 4.84 -12.65 38.77
CA ASN A 300 5.39 -13.93 38.30
C ASN A 300 4.72 -14.44 37.02
N ASN A 301 3.52 -13.96 36.68
CA ASN A 301 2.77 -14.35 35.50
C ASN A 301 3.23 -13.64 34.21
N ALA A 302 3.79 -12.42 34.27
CA ALA A 302 4.27 -11.70 33.09
C ALA A 302 5.59 -12.31 32.58
N VAL A 303 6.50 -12.67 33.49
CA VAL A 303 7.81 -13.25 33.13
C VAL A 303 7.64 -14.66 32.54
N GLU A 304 6.69 -15.43 33.01
CA GLU A 304 6.40 -16.79 32.50
C GLU A 304 5.71 -16.73 31.13
N TYR A 305 4.79 -15.80 30.92
CA TYR A 305 4.18 -15.54 29.63
C TYR A 305 5.24 -15.06 28.61
N TYR A 306 6.15 -14.18 29.02
CA TYR A 306 7.23 -13.66 28.17
C TYR A 306 8.25 -14.74 27.81
N ASN A 307 8.70 -15.55 28.76
CA ASN A 307 9.64 -16.63 28.50
C ASN A 307 9.04 -17.73 27.61
N THR A 308 7.75 -18.01 27.72
CA THR A 308 7.04 -19.01 26.92
C THR A 308 6.86 -18.50 25.47
N THR A 309 6.56 -17.21 25.28
CA THR A 309 6.43 -16.59 23.95
C THR A 309 7.77 -16.45 23.26
N LEU A 310 8.83 -16.03 23.98
CA LEU A 310 10.21 -15.95 23.47
C LEU A 310 10.75 -17.33 23.05
N ASN A 311 10.55 -18.37 23.86
CA ASN A 311 11.02 -19.71 23.54
C ASN A 311 10.28 -20.35 22.37
N ASN A 312 8.99 -20.04 22.19
CA ASN A 312 8.18 -20.53 21.07
C ASN A 312 8.50 -19.80 19.73
N THR A 313 8.91 -18.52 19.78
CA THR A 313 9.32 -17.77 18.58
C THR A 313 10.79 -18.02 18.20
N MET A 314 11.67 -18.34 19.14
CA MET A 314 13.09 -18.64 18.86
C MET A 314 13.33 -20.09 18.39
N SER A 315 12.38 -21.01 18.56
CA SER A 315 12.55 -22.42 18.15
C SER A 315 12.28 -22.69 16.68
N THR A 316 11.75 -21.73 15.92
CA THR A 316 11.53 -21.87 14.48
C THR A 316 12.43 -20.91 13.71
N SER A 317 13.60 -21.46 13.27
CA SER A 317 14.48 -20.98 12.21
C SER A 317 15.23 -19.66 12.41
N PHE A 318 16.42 -19.73 13.03
CA PHE A 318 17.54 -18.88 12.63
C PHE A 318 18.82 -19.71 12.53
N SER A 319 19.35 -19.90 11.31
CA SER A 319 20.68 -20.43 11.11
C SER A 319 21.69 -19.32 11.41
N SER A 320 22.76 -19.67 12.15
CA SER A 320 23.86 -18.79 12.55
C SER A 320 24.64 -18.12 11.39
N ALA A 321 24.28 -18.37 10.14
CA ALA A 321 24.90 -17.79 8.96
C ALA A 321 24.40 -16.38 8.60
N ALA A 322 23.25 -15.96 9.10
CA ALA A 322 22.68 -14.62 8.84
C ALA A 322 23.27 -13.51 9.75
N LEU A 323 24.02 -13.87 10.78
CA LEU A 323 24.58 -12.94 11.77
C LEU A 323 25.94 -12.33 11.40
N ASN A 324 26.57 -12.75 10.30
CA ASN A 324 27.93 -12.38 9.95
C ASN A 324 28.11 -11.47 8.71
N SER A 325 27.05 -10.90 8.14
CA SER A 325 27.21 -9.84 7.13
C SER A 325 27.54 -8.51 7.80
N VAL A 326 28.83 -8.24 7.91
CA VAL A 326 29.41 -7.01 8.45
C VAL A 326 29.05 -5.83 7.55
N TRP A 327 28.42 -4.82 8.13
CA TRP A 327 28.18 -3.53 7.50
C TRP A 327 29.31 -2.55 7.84
N ASN A 328 29.72 -1.71 6.90
CA ASN A 328 30.78 -0.72 7.09
C ASN A 328 30.24 0.68 7.46
N GLN A 329 31.14 1.62 7.83
CA GLN A 329 30.81 2.93 8.35
C GLN A 329 30.08 3.84 7.33
N GLU A 330 30.34 3.68 6.01
CA GLU A 330 29.63 4.42 4.95
C GLU A 330 28.16 4.04 4.80
N ASP A 331 27.80 2.82 5.20
CA ASP A 331 26.41 2.39 5.25
C ASP A 331 25.64 2.98 6.44
N LEU A 332 26.33 3.44 7.49
CA LEU A 332 25.72 4.04 8.66
C LEU A 332 25.20 5.46 8.40
N ASP A 333 25.94 6.26 7.61
CA ASP A 333 25.50 7.63 7.26
C ASP A 333 24.35 7.63 6.25
N LYS A 334 24.28 6.60 5.39
CA LYS A 334 23.11 6.38 4.50
C LYS A 334 21.85 5.93 5.24
N ARG A 335 21.97 5.39 6.45
CA ARG A 335 20.88 4.77 7.24
C ARG A 335 20.12 5.73 8.13
N ASP A 336 20.72 6.82 8.56
CA ASP A 336 19.97 7.90 9.20
C ASP A 336 18.91 8.49 8.25
N SER A 337 19.09 8.32 6.91
CA SER A 337 18.08 8.65 5.91
C SER A 337 16.98 7.60 5.78
N ILE A 338 17.29 6.31 5.99
CA ILE A 338 16.34 5.19 5.83
C ILE A 338 15.33 5.13 7.00
N ILE A 339 15.74 5.49 8.21
CA ILE A 339 14.89 5.40 9.40
C ILE A 339 13.73 6.40 9.37
N CYS A 340 13.94 7.57 8.77
CA CYS A 340 12.91 8.59 8.56
C CYS A 340 12.53 8.76 7.08
N GLU A 341 12.77 7.77 6.23
CA GLU A 341 12.13 7.73 4.92
C GLU A 341 10.63 7.58 5.12
N GLY A 342 9.89 8.57 4.64
CA GLY A 342 8.45 8.56 4.70
C GLY A 342 7.87 7.36 3.94
N GLU A 343 6.70 6.93 4.32
CA GLU A 343 6.05 5.79 3.71
C GLU A 343 5.16 6.20 2.54
N PHE A 344 5.38 5.54 1.40
CA PHE A 344 4.59 5.75 0.20
C PHE A 344 3.21 5.12 0.39
N MET A 345 2.15 5.89 0.16
CA MET A 345 0.79 5.40 0.30
C MET A 345 0.41 4.60 -0.95
N ASN A 346 0.33 3.29 -0.79
CA ASN A 346 -0.09 2.36 -1.84
C ASN A 346 -1.63 2.26 -1.92
N ASP A 347 -2.16 1.72 -3.02
CA ASP A 347 -3.60 1.50 -3.22
C ASP A 347 -4.15 0.36 -2.35
#